data_2889706fe1f6fb9941a1d30a6cbdb90d
#
_entry.id   2889706fe1f6fb9941a1d30a6cbdb90d
#
_cell.length_a   1.000
_cell.length_b   1.000
_cell.length_c   1.000
_cell.angle_alpha   90.00
_cell.angle_beta   90.00
_cell.angle_gamma   90.00
#
_symmetry.space_group_name_H-M   'P 1'
#
loop_
_entity.id
_entity.type
_entity.pdbx_description
1 polymer ?
#
loop_
_entity_poly.entity_id
_entity_poly.type
_entity_poly.pdbx_seq_one_letter_code
_entity_poly.pdbx_strand_id
1 'polypeptide(L)' 'MSAANTAKASKLKAPMPGKVLDVMVQPGQIVTKGEGLLVLEAMKMENVLKAEQEGTIKSVNVSVGDAVEKNNVLIDFE' A
#
# COMPACT_ATOMS: atom_id res chain seq x y z
N MET A 1 -16.88 -0.11 -20.20
CA MET A 1 -16.19 -0.22 -19.66
C MET A 1 -15.72 -0.81 -19.09
N SER A 2 -15.62 -1.02 -18.96
CA SER A 2 -15.07 -1.45 -18.61
C SER A 2 -14.11 -2.14 -18.24
N ALA A 3 -13.71 -2.84 -18.97
CA ALA A 3 -12.58 -3.68 -18.65
C ALA A 3 -11.50 -2.94 -17.95
N ALA A 4 -11.45 -1.73 -18.28
CA ALA A 4 -10.49 -0.88 -17.60
C ALA A 4 -10.67 -0.94 -16.10
N ASN A 5 -11.84 -1.24 -15.69
CA ASN A 5 -12.11 -1.24 -14.26
C ASN A 5 -11.41 -2.36 -13.54
N THR A 6 -11.14 -3.45 -14.22
CA THR A 6 -10.45 -4.52 -13.53
C THR A 6 -9.04 -4.12 -13.15
N ALA A 7 -8.45 -3.28 -13.95
CA ALA A 7 -7.10 -2.84 -13.65
C ALA A 7 -7.04 -1.99 -12.41
N LYS A 8 -8.17 -1.45 -11.99
CA LYS A 8 -8.18 -0.61 -10.82
C LYS A 8 -8.19 -1.39 -9.53
N ALA A 9 -8.63 -2.62 -9.59
CA ALA A 9 -8.62 -3.46 -8.41
C ALA A 9 -7.21 -3.94 -8.22
N SER A 10 -6.39 -3.11 -7.68
CA SER A 10 -4.99 -3.41 -7.56
C SER A 10 -4.62 -3.55 -6.10
N LYS A 11 -3.39 -3.90 -5.88
CA LYS A 11 -2.87 -4.14 -4.56
C LYS A 11 -1.52 -3.47 -4.41
N LEU A 12 -1.24 -3.00 -3.22
CA LEU A 12 0.10 -2.52 -2.89
C LEU A 12 0.83 -3.68 -2.24
N LYS A 13 1.89 -4.14 -2.86
CA LYS A 13 2.69 -5.25 -2.34
C LYS A 13 4.00 -4.73 -1.81
N ALA A 14 4.54 -5.41 -0.82
CA ALA A 14 5.84 -5.05 -0.28
C ALA A 14 6.91 -5.29 -1.36
N PRO A 15 7.71 -4.28 -1.68
CA PRO A 15 8.76 -4.45 -2.69
C PRO A 15 9.94 -5.25 -2.16
N MET A 16 10.05 -5.36 -0.86
CA MET A 16 11.15 -6.06 -0.22
C MET A 16 10.72 -6.40 1.21
N PRO A 17 11.39 -7.34 1.87
CA PRO A 17 11.08 -7.63 3.27
C PRO A 17 11.40 -6.42 4.14
N GLY A 18 10.60 -6.22 5.17
CA GLY A 18 10.84 -5.11 6.07
C GLY A 18 9.84 -5.06 7.19
N LYS A 19 9.83 -3.92 7.87
CA LYS A 19 8.96 -3.70 9.01
C LYS A 19 8.11 -2.46 8.75
N VAL A 20 6.83 -2.54 9.04
CA VAL A 20 5.91 -1.41 8.86
C VAL A 20 6.16 -0.42 9.99
N LEU A 21 6.57 0.79 9.64
CA LEU A 21 6.83 1.84 10.61
C LEU A 21 5.63 2.74 10.81
N ASP A 22 4.86 2.96 9.77
CA ASP A 22 3.71 3.85 9.84
C ASP A 22 2.70 3.47 8.77
N VAL A 23 1.43 3.68 9.06
CA VAL A 23 0.34 3.47 8.10
C VAL A 23 -0.41 4.78 8.04
N MET A 24 -0.42 5.40 6.85
CA MET A 24 -0.94 6.75 6.68
C MET A 24 -2.33 6.81 6.08
N VAL A 25 -2.94 5.66 5.82
CA VAL A 25 -4.27 5.61 5.20
C VAL A 25 -5.15 4.63 5.93
N GLN A 26 -6.44 4.68 5.61
CA GLN A 26 -7.42 3.79 6.23
C GLN A 26 -8.44 3.37 5.18
N PRO A 27 -9.17 2.27 5.44
CA PRO A 27 -10.20 1.81 4.50
C PRO A 27 -11.21 2.91 4.23
N GLY A 28 -11.62 3.02 2.98
CA GLY A 28 -12.57 4.01 2.53
C GLY A 28 -11.96 5.32 2.09
N GLN A 29 -10.67 5.53 2.35
CA GLN A 29 -10.01 6.76 2.00
C GLN A 29 -9.69 6.78 0.51
N ILE A 30 -9.89 7.95 -0.11
CA ILE A 30 -9.53 8.15 -1.51
C ILE A 30 -8.12 8.73 -1.53
N VAL A 31 -7.26 8.15 -2.36
CA VAL A 31 -5.88 8.60 -2.49
C VAL A 31 -5.59 8.99 -3.93
N THR A 32 -4.64 9.88 -4.11
CA THR A 32 -4.22 10.32 -5.42
C THR A 32 -2.83 9.78 -5.73
N LYS A 33 -2.48 9.83 -7.00
CA LYS A 33 -1.17 9.37 -7.45
C LYS A 33 -0.07 10.11 -6.70
N GLY A 34 0.88 9.37 -6.18
CA GLY A 34 2.01 9.95 -5.45
C GLY A 34 1.78 10.14 -3.97
N GLU A 35 0.56 9.92 -3.50
CA GLU A 35 0.27 10.09 -2.09
C GLU A 35 0.91 8.97 -1.28
N GLY A 36 1.51 9.30 -0.12
CA GLY A 36 2.13 8.31 0.73
C GLY A 36 1.11 7.44 1.41
N LEU A 37 1.32 6.14 1.38
CA LEU A 37 0.37 5.17 1.92
C LEU A 37 0.88 4.55 3.21
N LEU A 38 2.14 4.15 3.23
CA LEU A 38 2.74 3.64 4.46
C LEU A 38 4.25 3.74 4.35
N VAL A 39 4.91 3.58 5.49
CA VAL A 39 6.37 3.63 5.55
C VAL A 39 6.88 2.25 5.91
N LEU A 40 7.80 1.75 5.12
CA LEU A 40 8.40 0.45 5.32
C LEU A 40 9.89 0.64 5.59
N GLU A 41 10.37 0.10 6.71
CA GLU A 41 11.79 0.10 7.00
C GLU A 41 12.40 -1.18 6.43
N ALA A 42 13.36 -1.02 5.54
CA ALA A 42 14.06 -2.14 4.92
C ALA A 42 15.48 -1.71 4.67
N MET A 43 16.41 -2.61 4.96
CA MET A 43 17.83 -2.35 4.71
C MET A 43 18.30 -1.06 5.41
N LYS A 44 17.80 -0.84 6.62
CA LYS A 44 18.18 0.32 7.45
C LYS A 44 17.76 1.65 6.86
N MET A 45 16.80 1.63 5.92
CA MET A 45 16.27 2.85 5.32
C MET A 45 14.77 2.87 5.47
N GLU A 46 14.22 4.07 5.56
CA GLU A 46 12.78 4.25 5.58
C GLU A 46 12.31 4.54 4.16
N ASN A 47 11.34 3.77 3.72
CA ASN A 47 10.81 3.89 2.36
C ASN A 47 9.34 4.21 2.43
N VAL A 48 8.95 5.33 1.85
CA VAL A 48 7.53 5.69 1.77
C VAL A 48 6.98 5.02 0.53
N LEU A 49 6.00 4.15 0.73
CA LEU A 49 5.33 3.49 -0.39
C LEU A 49 4.17 4.37 -0.80
N LYS A 50 4.12 4.74 -2.07
CA LYS A 50 3.18 5.73 -2.58
C LYS A 50 2.18 5.09 -3.52
N ALA A 51 1.03 5.72 -3.65
CA ALA A 51 0.03 5.30 -4.60
C ALA A 51 0.54 5.52 -6.02
N GLU A 52 0.41 4.51 -6.86
CA GLU A 52 0.85 4.62 -8.24
C GLU A 52 -0.21 5.27 -9.11
N GLN A 53 -1.43 5.29 -8.63
CA GLN A 53 -2.54 5.94 -9.33
C GLN A 53 -3.62 6.23 -8.30
N GLU A 54 -4.57 7.06 -8.66
CA GLU A 54 -5.64 7.35 -7.74
C GLU A 54 -6.52 6.12 -7.54
N GLY A 55 -7.15 6.05 -6.39
CA GLY A 55 -8.02 4.94 -6.07
C GLY A 55 -8.59 5.08 -4.69
N THR A 56 -9.36 4.09 -4.30
CA THR A 56 -9.98 4.05 -2.98
C THR A 56 -9.40 2.86 -2.22
N ILE A 57 -9.04 3.08 -0.99
CA ILE A 57 -8.51 2.03 -0.13
C ILE A 57 -9.65 1.09 0.26
N LYS A 58 -9.51 -0.18 -0.06
CA LYS A 58 -10.49 -1.19 0.33
C LYS A 58 -10.14 -1.75 1.68
N SER A 59 -8.91 -2.15 1.88
CA SER A 59 -8.48 -2.70 3.16
C SER A 59 -6.99 -2.45 3.36
N VAL A 60 -6.61 -2.34 4.63
CA VAL A 60 -5.21 -2.25 5.04
C VAL A 60 -4.92 -3.52 5.80
N ASN A 61 -3.98 -4.31 5.30
CA ASN A 61 -3.76 -5.66 5.79
C ASN A 61 -2.63 -5.78 6.79
N VAL A 62 -2.03 -4.67 7.15
CA VAL A 62 -0.89 -4.67 8.08
C VAL A 62 -1.08 -3.55 9.10
N SER A 63 -0.32 -3.67 10.19
CA SER A 63 -0.32 -2.68 11.26
C SER A 63 1.11 -2.25 11.53
N VAL A 64 1.25 -1.10 12.17
CA VAL A 64 2.56 -0.62 12.60
C VAL A 64 3.24 -1.70 13.43
N GLY A 65 4.48 -2.01 13.10
CA GLY A 65 5.26 -3.01 13.80
C GLY A 65 5.28 -4.37 13.13
N ASP A 66 4.43 -4.59 12.13
CA ASP A 66 4.39 -5.88 11.45
C ASP A 66 5.62 -6.09 10.59
N ALA A 67 6.12 -7.31 10.59
CA ALA A 67 7.18 -7.73 9.67
C ALA A 67 6.50 -8.29 8.42
N VAL A 68 6.99 -7.90 7.26
CA VAL A 68 6.40 -8.34 6.00
C VAL A 68 7.48 -8.91 5.10
N GLU A 69 7.05 -9.80 4.20
CA GLU A 69 7.93 -10.40 3.21
C GLU A 69 7.67 -9.74 1.86
N LYS A 70 8.60 -9.91 0.95
CA LYS A 70 8.42 -9.40 -0.41
C LYS A 70 7.12 -9.96 -0.99
N ASN A 71 6.38 -9.10 -1.65
CA ASN A 71 5.11 -9.41 -2.31
C ASN A 71 3.93 -9.64 -1.37
N ASN A 72 4.12 -9.52 -0.06
CA ASN A 72 2.97 -9.51 0.85
C ASN A 72 2.05 -8.36 0.44
N VAL A 73 0.75 -8.63 0.40
CA VAL A 73 -0.23 -7.60 0.07
C VAL A 73 -0.45 -6.73 1.30
N LEU A 74 -0.08 -5.47 1.19
CA LEU A 74 -0.18 -4.52 2.30
C LEU A 74 -1.51 -3.79 2.28
N ILE A 75 -1.96 -3.41 1.09
CA ILE A 75 -3.19 -2.64 0.93
C ILE A 75 -3.90 -3.17 -0.30
N ASP A 76 -5.22 -3.35 -0.17
CA ASP A 76 -6.08 -3.66 -1.31
C ASP A 76 -6.84 -2.40 -1.69
N PHE A 77 -6.95 -2.15 -3.00
CA PHE A 77 -7.71 -1.04 -3.54
C PHE A 77 -9.01 -1.55 -4.15
N GLU A 78 -10.01 -0.72 -4.11
CA GLU A 78 -11.29 -1.05 -4.76
C GLU A 78 -11.20 -0.95 -6.26
#